data_f922141cfac5d5b86855259355bc1a19
#
_entry.id   f922141cfac5d5b86855259355bc1a19
#
_cell.length_a   1.000
_cell.length_b   1.000
_cell.length_c   1.000
_cell.angle_alpha   90.00
_cell.angle_beta   90.00
_cell.angle_gamma   90.00
#
_symmetry.space_group_name_H-M   'P 1'
#
loop_
_entity.id
_entity.type
_entity.pdbx_description
1 polymer ?
#
loop_
_entity_poly.entity_id
_entity_poly.type
_entity_poly.pdbx_seq_one_letter_code
_entity_poly.pdbx_strand_id
1 'polypeptide(L)'
;MTENLELAFGKKLVIGNQLALSTTTLGATVVNSSLTSVGTLTSLAVDGSVTVGGVITEKVFNSYTTSLTPTSNVLTINLAGSNTICGTPSSDAINEWAFTGVGLSNGQSKTVTLVLSANTAATYGDACSVDGNAISNGVQWSGGSPPISTSNTDILTFVIIRDNSGVTKVFGQGNTDFS
;
A
#
# COMPACT_ATOMS: atom_id res chain seq x y z
N MET A 1 -24.58 -6.37 -48.93
CA MET A 1 -23.37 -5.52 -48.84
C MET A 1 -23.29 -4.99 -47.41
N THR A 2 -22.28 -5.37 -46.65
CA THR A 2 -21.99 -4.77 -45.34
C THR A 2 -21.14 -3.54 -45.62
N GLU A 3 -21.77 -2.36 -45.61
CA GLU A 3 -21.00 -1.10 -45.69
C GLU A 3 -20.37 -0.82 -44.33
N ASN A 4 -19.05 -0.73 -44.32
CA ASN A 4 -18.34 -0.27 -43.14
C ASN A 4 -18.40 1.26 -43.06
N LEU A 5 -18.69 1.82 -41.90
CA LEU A 5 -18.53 3.24 -41.66
C LEU A 5 -17.04 3.53 -41.42
N GLU A 6 -16.40 4.16 -42.40
CA GLU A 6 -15.02 4.63 -42.26
C GLU A 6 -14.99 6.12 -41.86
N LEU A 7 -14.36 6.42 -40.77
CA LEU A 7 -14.12 7.81 -40.33
C LEU A 7 -12.75 8.25 -40.85
N ALA A 8 -12.73 9.23 -41.73
CA ALA A 8 -11.49 9.86 -42.17
C ALA A 8 -10.76 10.52 -41.00
N PHE A 9 -9.43 10.66 -41.14
CA PHE A 9 -8.57 11.28 -40.11
C PHE A 9 -9.14 12.63 -39.62
N GLY A 10 -9.20 12.82 -38.32
CA GLY A 10 -9.74 14.01 -37.67
C GLY A 10 -11.28 14.11 -37.66
N LYS A 11 -11.99 13.12 -38.15
CA LYS A 11 -13.47 13.06 -38.09
C LYS A 11 -13.92 12.41 -36.77
N LYS A 12 -15.15 12.69 -36.40
CA LYS A 12 -15.79 12.19 -35.20
C LYS A 12 -17.18 11.67 -35.49
N LEU A 13 -17.61 10.63 -34.83
CA LEU A 13 -18.99 10.18 -34.82
C LEU A 13 -19.75 10.91 -33.71
N VAL A 14 -20.79 11.63 -34.07
CA VAL A 14 -21.67 12.36 -33.16
C VAL A 14 -23.06 11.80 -33.27
N ILE A 15 -23.69 11.45 -32.16
CA ILE A 15 -25.07 10.95 -32.09
C ILE A 15 -25.84 11.88 -31.14
N GLY A 16 -26.90 12.52 -31.62
CA GLY A 16 -27.71 13.43 -30.80
C GLY A 16 -26.89 14.57 -30.16
N ASN A 17 -25.97 15.20 -30.92
CA ASN A 17 -25.05 16.23 -30.49
C ASN A 17 -24.00 15.77 -29.44
N GLN A 18 -23.93 14.47 -29.15
CA GLN A 18 -22.92 13.92 -28.23
C GLN A 18 -21.81 13.20 -28.99
N LEU A 19 -20.56 13.42 -28.61
CA LEU A 19 -19.43 12.70 -29.17
C LEU A 19 -19.53 11.23 -28.76
N ALA A 20 -19.63 10.31 -29.73
CA ALA A 20 -19.59 8.86 -29.48
C ALA A 20 -18.17 8.31 -29.68
N LEU A 21 -17.49 8.71 -30.75
CA LEU A 21 -16.17 8.20 -31.10
C LEU A 21 -15.39 9.23 -31.91
N SER A 22 -14.11 9.38 -31.64
CA SER A 22 -13.12 10.05 -32.48
C SER A 22 -11.89 9.16 -32.65
N THR A 23 -10.87 9.65 -33.35
CA THR A 23 -9.61 8.91 -33.51
C THR A 23 -8.84 8.68 -32.20
N THR A 24 -9.13 9.43 -31.15
CA THR A 24 -8.40 9.38 -29.86
C THR A 24 -9.30 9.31 -28.63
N THR A 25 -10.62 9.42 -28.81
CA THR A 25 -11.53 9.56 -27.65
C THR A 25 -12.80 8.73 -27.85
N LEU A 26 -13.12 7.94 -26.85
CA LEU A 26 -14.45 7.39 -26.66
C LEU A 26 -15.27 8.43 -25.88
N GLY A 27 -16.47 8.77 -26.36
CA GLY A 27 -17.28 9.81 -25.76
C GLY A 27 -17.71 9.47 -24.33
N ALA A 28 -17.82 10.49 -23.48
CA ALA A 28 -18.19 10.32 -22.07
C ALA A 28 -19.60 9.72 -21.87
N THR A 29 -20.45 9.72 -22.91
CA THR A 29 -21.79 9.13 -22.88
C THR A 29 -21.83 7.65 -23.27
N VAL A 30 -20.67 7.06 -23.61
CA VAL A 30 -20.56 5.61 -23.84
C VAL A 30 -20.40 4.92 -22.48
N VAL A 31 -21.51 4.61 -21.83
CA VAL A 31 -21.55 4.05 -20.46
C VAL A 31 -21.42 2.53 -20.42
N ASN A 32 -21.74 1.82 -21.53
CA ASN A 32 -21.61 0.37 -21.63
C ASN A 32 -20.75 0.02 -22.85
N SER A 33 -19.72 -0.75 -22.64
CA SER A 33 -18.81 -1.21 -23.69
C SER A 33 -18.51 -2.70 -23.50
N SER A 34 -18.65 -3.46 -24.57
CA SER A 34 -18.27 -4.88 -24.65
C SER A 34 -16.85 -5.04 -25.19
N LEU A 35 -15.91 -4.21 -24.73
CA LEU A 35 -14.50 -4.33 -25.11
C LEU A 35 -13.93 -5.64 -24.59
N THR A 36 -13.55 -6.52 -25.50
CA THR A 36 -12.90 -7.80 -25.16
C THR A 36 -11.39 -7.68 -25.02
N SER A 37 -10.81 -6.59 -25.50
CA SER A 37 -9.39 -6.30 -25.39
C SER A 37 -9.15 -4.80 -25.41
N VAL A 38 -8.35 -4.33 -24.48
CA VAL A 38 -7.72 -3.00 -24.49
C VAL A 38 -6.21 -3.21 -24.46
N GLY A 39 -5.48 -2.43 -25.23
CA GLY A 39 -4.02 -2.47 -25.25
C GLY A 39 -3.42 -2.02 -23.90
N THR A 40 -2.13 -1.72 -23.89
CA THR A 40 -1.46 -1.21 -22.70
C THR A 40 -2.04 0.15 -22.31
N LEU A 41 -2.57 0.25 -21.09
CA LEU A 41 -3.04 1.49 -20.50
C LEU A 41 -1.90 2.11 -19.67
N THR A 42 -1.67 3.40 -19.86
CA THR A 42 -0.71 4.15 -19.02
C THR A 42 -1.28 4.48 -17.65
N SER A 43 -2.63 4.56 -17.56
CA SER A 43 -3.36 4.70 -16.30
C SER A 43 -4.78 4.15 -16.48
N LEU A 44 -5.33 3.63 -15.41
CA LEU A 44 -6.72 3.19 -15.30
C LEU A 44 -7.29 3.75 -14.01
N ALA A 45 -8.34 4.57 -14.09
CA ALA A 45 -9.12 4.98 -12.94
C ALA A 45 -10.45 4.22 -12.95
N VAL A 46 -10.77 3.57 -11.84
CA VAL A 46 -12.01 2.83 -11.64
C VAL A 46 -12.69 3.37 -10.39
N ASP A 47 -13.88 3.95 -10.57
CA ASP A 47 -14.68 4.54 -9.47
C ASP A 47 -15.59 3.50 -8.78
N GLY A 48 -15.28 2.24 -8.92
CA GLY A 48 -16.06 1.14 -8.36
C GLY A 48 -15.21 -0.10 -8.12
N SER A 49 -15.86 -1.24 -8.10
CA SER A 49 -15.19 -2.52 -7.93
C SER A 49 -14.56 -3.02 -9.23
N VAL A 50 -13.39 -3.61 -9.14
CA VAL A 50 -12.75 -4.36 -10.22
C VAL A 50 -12.89 -5.85 -9.90
N THR A 51 -13.50 -6.61 -10.80
CA THR A 51 -13.52 -8.08 -10.73
C THR A 51 -12.53 -8.62 -11.74
N VAL A 52 -11.52 -9.34 -11.25
CA VAL A 52 -10.50 -9.98 -12.09
C VAL A 52 -10.67 -11.49 -12.02
N GLY A 53 -11.00 -12.11 -13.15
CA GLY A 53 -11.16 -13.58 -13.25
C GLY A 53 -9.84 -14.36 -13.40
N GLY A 54 -8.71 -13.69 -13.35
CA GLY A 54 -7.37 -14.26 -13.51
C GLY A 54 -6.38 -13.78 -12.46
N VAL A 55 -5.10 -13.86 -12.77
CA VAL A 55 -4.01 -13.41 -11.90
C VAL A 55 -3.82 -11.89 -12.03
N ILE A 56 -3.77 -11.18 -10.92
CA ILE A 56 -3.27 -9.80 -10.85
C ILE A 56 -1.79 -9.86 -10.55
N THR A 57 -0.96 -9.31 -11.45
CA THR A 57 0.46 -9.07 -11.18
C THR A 57 0.62 -7.60 -10.85
N GLU A 58 0.87 -7.28 -9.57
CA GLU A 58 1.17 -5.92 -9.15
C GLU A 58 2.68 -5.73 -8.96
N LYS A 59 3.18 -4.54 -9.29
CA LYS A 59 4.49 -4.11 -8.82
C LYS A 59 4.31 -3.57 -7.42
N VAL A 60 4.77 -4.32 -6.43
CA VAL A 60 4.88 -3.82 -5.06
C VAL A 60 5.99 -2.77 -5.04
N PHE A 61 5.67 -1.55 -4.70
CA PHE A 61 6.66 -0.51 -4.48
C PHE A 61 7.39 -0.79 -3.17
N ASN A 62 8.62 -1.24 -3.27
CA ASN A 62 9.52 -1.29 -2.13
C ASN A 62 10.18 0.08 -1.96
N SER A 63 9.95 0.72 -0.83
CA SER A 63 10.74 1.88 -0.45
C SER A 63 11.99 1.39 0.26
N TYR A 64 13.15 1.63 -0.37
CA TYR A 64 14.43 1.42 0.29
C TYR A 64 14.88 2.76 0.88
N THR A 65 15.11 2.79 2.18
CA THR A 65 15.76 3.92 2.85
C THR A 65 17.07 3.48 3.45
N THR A 66 18.12 4.25 3.24
CA THR A 66 19.46 3.94 3.72
C THR A 66 19.62 4.13 5.23
N SER A 67 18.67 4.82 5.86
CA SER A 67 18.69 5.06 7.31
C SER A 67 17.26 5.14 7.84
N LEU A 68 16.96 4.28 8.80
CA LEU A 68 15.77 4.32 9.65
C LEU A 68 16.21 4.76 11.04
N THR A 69 16.35 6.07 11.24
CA THR A 69 16.85 6.62 12.50
C THR A 69 15.68 6.97 13.41
N PRO A 70 15.53 6.29 14.56
CA PRO A 70 14.57 6.70 15.58
C PRO A 70 14.92 8.09 16.10
N THR A 71 13.92 8.92 16.30
CA THR A 71 14.06 10.21 16.98
C THR A 71 13.42 10.08 18.35
N SER A 72 14.20 10.28 19.41
CA SER A 72 13.73 10.05 20.79
C SER A 72 13.13 8.65 21.01
N ASN A 73 13.73 7.63 20.40
CA ASN A 73 13.30 6.23 20.41
C ASN A 73 11.94 5.97 19.70
N VAL A 74 11.47 6.89 18.86
CA VAL A 74 10.30 6.71 18.01
C VAL A 74 10.76 6.47 16.58
N LEU A 75 10.40 5.33 15.99
CA LEU A 75 10.64 5.06 14.57
C LEU A 75 9.41 5.44 13.76
N THR A 76 9.53 6.49 12.96
CA THR A 76 8.46 6.92 12.05
C THR A 76 8.55 6.22 10.71
N ILE A 77 7.45 5.57 10.31
CA ILE A 77 7.32 4.79 9.08
C ILE A 77 6.23 5.39 8.22
N ASN A 78 6.61 5.96 7.07
CA ASN A 78 5.65 6.56 6.14
C ASN A 78 5.16 5.51 5.14
N LEU A 79 3.86 5.25 5.14
CA LEU A 79 3.17 4.25 4.32
C LEU A 79 2.33 4.85 3.19
N ALA A 80 2.48 6.13 2.89
CA ALA A 80 1.69 6.78 1.85
C ALA A 80 1.92 6.21 0.44
N GLY A 81 3.07 5.59 0.19
CA GLY A 81 3.43 5.02 -1.12
C GLY A 81 4.03 3.62 -1.07
N SER A 82 4.12 2.99 0.10
CA SER A 82 4.80 1.70 0.24
C SER A 82 4.24 0.87 1.39
N ASN A 83 4.30 -0.45 1.25
CA ASN A 83 3.98 -1.41 2.31
C ASN A 83 5.17 -2.31 2.69
N THR A 84 6.30 -2.20 1.98
CA THR A 84 7.54 -2.88 2.31
C THR A 84 8.65 -1.85 2.40
N ILE A 85 9.32 -1.79 3.53
CA ILE A 85 10.36 -0.83 3.82
C ILE A 85 11.61 -1.59 4.24
N CYS A 86 12.71 -1.34 3.54
CA CYS A 86 14.01 -1.91 3.85
C CYS A 86 14.94 -0.78 4.31
N GLY A 87 15.70 -1.01 5.34
CA GLY A 87 16.65 -0.02 5.81
C GLY A 87 17.56 -0.55 6.90
N THR A 88 18.56 0.24 7.23
CA THR A 88 19.48 -0.02 8.34
C THR A 88 19.04 0.89 9.49
N PRO A 89 18.52 0.35 10.60
CA PRO A 89 18.25 1.16 11.77
C PRO A 89 19.57 1.65 12.38
N SER A 90 19.51 2.80 13.03
CA SER A 90 20.59 3.17 13.97
C SER A 90 20.51 2.24 15.19
N SER A 91 21.61 2.14 15.93
CA SER A 91 21.75 1.30 17.12
C SER A 91 20.82 1.68 18.30
N ASP A 92 19.87 2.58 18.08
CA ASP A 92 19.01 3.09 19.14
C ASP A 92 17.80 2.18 19.37
N ALA A 93 17.33 2.14 20.61
CA ALA A 93 16.11 1.44 20.96
C ALA A 93 14.91 2.02 20.19
N ILE A 94 14.01 1.17 19.73
CA ILE A 94 12.73 1.56 19.12
C ILE A 94 11.65 1.29 20.16
N ASN A 95 11.29 2.30 20.94
CA ASN A 95 10.27 2.15 21.97
C ASN A 95 8.87 2.37 21.43
N GLU A 96 8.74 3.15 20.35
CA GLU A 96 7.45 3.44 19.69
C GLU A 96 7.56 3.30 18.16
N TRP A 97 6.52 2.72 17.58
CA TRP A 97 6.29 2.60 16.14
C TRP A 97 5.27 3.63 15.69
N ALA A 98 5.68 4.66 14.96
CA ALA A 98 4.80 5.69 14.44
C ALA A 98 4.51 5.45 12.95
N PHE A 99 3.36 4.86 12.63
CA PHE A 99 2.91 4.65 11.26
C PHE A 99 2.16 5.87 10.75
N THR A 100 2.60 6.46 9.63
CA THR A 100 2.00 7.63 9.00
C THR A 100 1.58 7.33 7.56
N GLY A 101 0.59 8.06 7.04
CA GLY A 101 0.07 7.83 5.68
C GLY A 101 -0.62 6.48 5.53
N VAL A 102 -1.19 5.96 6.60
CA VAL A 102 -1.92 4.69 6.61
C VAL A 102 -3.26 4.82 5.92
N GLY A 103 -4.05 5.83 6.27
CA GLY A 103 -5.25 6.26 5.56
C GLY A 103 -6.37 5.21 5.49
N LEU A 104 -6.56 4.37 6.50
CA LEU A 104 -7.59 3.32 6.51
C LEU A 104 -8.99 3.88 6.81
N SER A 105 -9.97 3.46 6.01
CA SER A 105 -11.39 3.54 6.33
C SER A 105 -11.81 2.36 7.22
N ASN A 106 -13.02 2.43 7.80
CA ASN A 106 -13.57 1.33 8.60
C ASN A 106 -13.66 0.04 7.78
N GLY A 107 -13.33 -1.08 8.38
CA GLY A 107 -13.32 -2.40 7.74
C GLY A 107 -12.11 -2.67 6.85
N GLN A 108 -11.11 -1.79 6.84
CA GLN A 108 -9.90 -1.97 6.03
C GLN A 108 -8.69 -2.39 6.86
N SER A 109 -7.72 -2.98 6.18
CA SER A 109 -6.44 -3.34 6.76
C SER A 109 -5.29 -3.01 5.82
N LYS A 110 -4.10 -2.86 6.39
CA LYS A 110 -2.85 -2.69 5.66
C LYS A 110 -1.76 -3.54 6.31
N THR A 111 -1.05 -4.31 5.50
CA THR A 111 0.10 -5.09 5.95
C THR A 111 1.37 -4.33 5.60
N VAL A 112 2.30 -4.29 6.54
CA VAL A 112 3.60 -3.61 6.43
C VAL A 112 4.69 -4.60 6.75
N THR A 113 5.71 -4.67 5.91
CA THR A 113 6.90 -5.47 6.17
C THR A 113 8.11 -4.54 6.28
N LEU A 114 8.84 -4.65 7.37
CA LEU A 114 10.12 -3.98 7.59
C LEU A 114 11.23 -5.00 7.49
N VAL A 115 12.24 -4.70 6.70
CA VAL A 115 13.50 -5.45 6.65
C VAL A 115 14.59 -4.54 7.22
N LEU A 116 15.04 -4.85 8.41
CA LEU A 116 16.02 -4.08 9.16
C LEU A 116 17.37 -4.81 9.06
N SER A 117 18.23 -4.35 8.16
CA SER A 117 19.53 -4.96 7.90
C SER A 117 20.64 -4.33 8.74
N ALA A 118 21.64 -5.13 9.10
CA ALA A 118 22.80 -4.72 9.89
C ALA A 118 22.42 -4.07 11.24
N ASN A 119 21.42 -4.61 11.87
CA ASN A 119 20.95 -4.13 13.15
C ASN A 119 21.96 -4.49 14.25
N THR A 120 22.30 -3.55 15.10
CA THR A 120 23.16 -3.78 16.26
C THR A 120 22.31 -3.90 17.52
N ALA A 121 21.74 -5.09 17.75
CA ALA A 121 21.02 -5.43 18.98
C ALA A 121 19.93 -4.41 19.38
N ALA A 122 19.03 -4.08 18.47
CA ALA A 122 17.92 -3.17 18.78
C ALA A 122 16.96 -3.80 19.80
N THR A 123 16.48 -3.00 20.73
CA THR A 123 15.32 -3.35 21.54
C THR A 123 14.07 -2.81 20.90
N TYR A 124 13.04 -3.64 20.81
CA TYR A 124 11.74 -3.27 20.26
C TYR A 124 10.73 -3.09 21.38
N GLY A 125 9.99 -1.99 21.33
CA GLY A 125 8.89 -1.73 22.26
C GLY A 125 7.53 -2.11 21.65
N ASP A 126 6.50 -1.88 22.42
CA ASP A 126 5.12 -2.12 22.05
C ASP A 126 4.31 -0.84 21.82
N ALA A 127 4.81 0.32 22.26
CA ALA A 127 4.10 1.57 22.02
C ALA A 127 3.92 1.84 20.52
N CYS A 128 2.74 2.33 20.14
CA CYS A 128 2.40 2.51 18.73
C CYS A 128 1.45 3.69 18.53
N SER A 129 1.65 4.41 17.43
CA SER A 129 0.71 5.40 16.92
C SER A 129 0.42 5.17 15.42
N VAL A 130 -0.79 5.51 14.99
CA VAL A 130 -1.23 5.41 13.60
C VAL A 130 -1.84 6.75 13.20
N ASP A 131 -1.27 7.39 12.16
CA ASP A 131 -1.66 8.72 11.68
C ASP A 131 -1.78 9.75 12.83
N GLY A 132 -0.82 9.71 13.77
CA GLY A 132 -0.73 10.60 14.92
C GLY A 132 -1.63 10.24 16.10
N ASN A 133 -2.41 9.16 16.02
CA ASN A 133 -3.28 8.69 17.11
C ASN A 133 -2.62 7.52 17.84
N ALA A 134 -2.40 7.66 19.14
CA ALA A 134 -1.84 6.59 19.95
C ALA A 134 -2.79 5.37 20.01
N ILE A 135 -2.22 4.18 19.88
CA ILE A 135 -2.95 2.92 19.97
C ILE A 135 -2.90 2.43 21.41
N SER A 136 -4.07 2.37 22.08
CA SER A 136 -4.16 2.13 23.53
C SER A 136 -3.51 0.82 24.02
N ASN A 137 -3.50 -0.21 23.18
CA ASN A 137 -2.87 -1.49 23.50
C ASN A 137 -1.50 -1.66 22.79
N GLY A 138 -0.99 -0.59 22.17
CA GLY A 138 0.23 -0.65 21.38
C GLY A 138 0.21 -1.70 20.28
N VAL A 139 1.38 -2.23 19.94
CA VAL A 139 1.53 -3.37 19.05
C VAL A 139 1.24 -4.65 19.82
N GLN A 140 0.26 -5.42 19.35
CA GLN A 140 -0.04 -6.74 19.90
C GLN A 140 0.87 -7.77 19.21
N TRP A 141 1.97 -8.10 19.87
CA TRP A 141 2.96 -9.01 19.32
C TRP A 141 2.50 -10.47 19.37
N SER A 142 2.83 -11.22 18.32
CA SER A 142 2.70 -12.68 18.30
C SER A 142 3.62 -13.26 19.38
N GLY A 143 3.05 -14.03 20.31
CA GLY A 143 3.78 -14.52 21.47
C GLY A 143 3.72 -13.61 22.71
N GLY A 144 3.05 -12.46 22.63
CA GLY A 144 2.76 -11.59 23.78
C GLY A 144 3.88 -10.63 24.17
N SER A 145 5.00 -10.65 23.47
CA SER A 145 6.14 -9.74 23.71
C SER A 145 6.81 -9.34 22.42
N PRO A 146 7.45 -8.15 22.37
CA PRO A 146 8.28 -7.77 21.23
C PRO A 146 9.39 -8.79 20.97
N PRO A 147 9.77 -9.02 19.70
CA PRO A 147 10.90 -9.90 19.39
C PRO A 147 12.21 -9.31 19.93
N ILE A 148 13.17 -10.19 20.20
CA ILE A 148 14.50 -9.80 20.67
C ILE A 148 15.46 -9.91 19.49
N SER A 149 16.18 -8.83 19.18
CA SER A 149 17.24 -8.82 18.17
C SER A 149 18.61 -8.89 18.85
N THR A 150 19.53 -9.65 18.28
CA THR A 150 20.90 -9.77 18.80
C THR A 150 21.95 -9.09 17.93
N SER A 151 21.83 -9.08 16.64
CA SER A 151 22.62 -8.28 15.68
C SER A 151 22.69 -8.91 14.29
N ASN A 152 21.72 -8.80 13.47
CA ASN A 152 21.73 -9.26 12.08
C ASN A 152 20.60 -8.58 11.29
N THR A 153 20.00 -9.29 10.38
CA THR A 153 18.81 -8.81 9.69
C THR A 153 17.56 -9.27 10.42
N ASP A 154 16.67 -8.33 10.69
CA ASP A 154 15.35 -8.62 11.25
C ASP A 154 14.27 -8.35 10.21
N ILE A 155 13.25 -9.20 10.20
CA ILE A 155 12.06 -9.01 9.39
C ILE A 155 10.86 -8.89 10.33
N LEU A 156 10.28 -7.70 10.36
CA LEU A 156 9.10 -7.41 11.16
C LEU A 156 7.91 -7.20 10.25
N THR A 157 6.81 -7.85 10.56
CA THR A 157 5.55 -7.67 9.82
C THR A 157 4.50 -7.11 10.76
N PHE A 158 3.83 -6.06 10.32
CA PHE A 158 2.72 -5.43 11.03
C PHE A 158 1.46 -5.52 10.20
N VAL A 159 0.36 -5.85 10.84
CA VAL A 159 -0.98 -5.75 10.26
C VAL A 159 -1.74 -4.68 11.01
N ILE A 160 -2.06 -3.59 10.33
CA ILE A 160 -2.83 -2.46 10.85
C ILE A 160 -4.27 -2.66 10.38
N ILE A 161 -5.22 -2.73 11.30
CA ILE A 161 -6.63 -2.93 11.01
C ILE A 161 -7.43 -1.78 11.59
N ARG A 162 -8.34 -1.22 10.81
CA ARG A 162 -9.39 -0.36 11.32
C ARG A 162 -10.71 -1.12 11.21
N ASP A 163 -11.25 -1.53 12.35
CA ASP A 163 -12.48 -2.32 12.39
C ASP A 163 -13.72 -1.50 11.99
N ASN A 164 -14.87 -2.16 11.83
CA ASN A 164 -16.11 -1.50 11.42
C ASN A 164 -16.61 -0.47 12.43
N SER A 165 -16.16 -0.52 13.69
CA SER A 165 -16.45 0.44 14.73
C SER A 165 -15.49 1.64 14.74
N GLY A 166 -14.50 1.65 13.83
CA GLY A 166 -13.50 2.71 13.73
C GLY A 166 -12.33 2.56 14.71
N VAL A 167 -12.23 1.44 15.42
CA VAL A 167 -11.11 1.17 16.33
C VAL A 167 -9.92 0.64 15.52
N THR A 168 -8.77 1.27 15.70
CA THR A 168 -7.51 0.84 15.07
C THR A 168 -6.75 -0.08 16.00
N LYS A 169 -6.24 -1.18 15.45
CA LYS A 169 -5.41 -2.18 16.13
C LYS A 169 -4.18 -2.47 15.28
N VAL A 170 -3.07 -2.76 15.95
CA VAL A 170 -1.81 -3.13 15.29
C VAL A 170 -1.33 -4.45 15.84
N PHE A 171 -1.15 -5.43 14.97
CA PHE A 171 -0.59 -6.74 15.29
C PHE A 171 0.81 -6.83 14.70
N GLY A 172 1.75 -7.31 15.49
CA GLY A 172 3.15 -7.44 15.10
C GLY A 172 3.64 -8.87 15.18
N GLN A 173 4.47 -9.24 14.21
CA GLN A 173 5.26 -10.46 14.23
C GLN A 173 6.68 -10.14 13.77
N GLY A 174 7.67 -10.74 14.41
CA GLY A 174 9.07 -10.56 14.05
C GLY A 174 9.80 -11.88 13.96
N ASN A 175 10.64 -12.00 12.93
CA ASN A 175 11.70 -12.98 12.86
C ASN A 175 13.01 -12.22 12.90
N THR A 176 13.88 -12.56 13.81
CA THR A 176 15.11 -11.84 14.09
C THR A 176 16.33 -12.69 13.76
N ASP A 177 17.47 -12.03 13.61
CA ASP A 177 18.78 -12.66 13.50
C ASP A 177 19.00 -13.54 12.26
N PHE A 178 18.47 -13.13 11.12
CA PHE A 178 18.83 -13.73 9.84
C PHE A 178 20.29 -13.42 9.50
N SER A 179 21.09 -14.46 9.31
CA SER A 179 22.53 -14.41 8.96
C SER A 179 22.79 -14.82 7.50
#